data_533841e7ba59e2aabc02042f18c3281a
#
_entry.id   533841e7ba59e2aabc02042f18c3281a
#
_cell.length_a   1.000
_cell.length_b   1.000
_cell.length_c   1.000
_cell.angle_alpha   90.00
_cell.angle_beta   90.00
_cell.angle_gamma   90.00
#
_symmetry.space_group_name_H-M   'P 1'
#
loop_
_entity.id
_entity.type
_entity.pdbx_description
1 polymer ?
#
loop_
_entity_poly.entity_id
_entity_poly.type
_entity_poly.pdbx_seq_one_letter_code
_entity_poly.pdbx_strand_id
1 'polypeptide(L)'
;MASSQTRTTDAPRRKYAPRMAPEQRREQLLDAAFTITGRMGLHNLSMEAVAAEAGVGKPVLYTVFGTRTDLVEALLRREHERAVTQVLSTMPTDMSDIGPAASYAGTVGAFVEAVLENPTRWRLILTPAENAPSEYHGLLKLARGSILTRAEDLARAGIALEPKLEGLDPALLAHTMLSFAEMLGRLAVCDPETYTRERLSAFAGALAQSVSNGPGREAGTLFL
;
A
#
# COMPACT_ATOMS: atom_id res chain seq x y z
N MET A 1 1.68 5.69 -82.27
CA MET A 1 2.21 4.81 -81.26
C MET A 1 2.37 5.58 -79.97
N ALA A 2 1.40 5.47 -79.04
CA ALA A 2 1.41 6.13 -77.72
C ALA A 2 1.55 5.09 -76.66
N SER A 3 2.67 5.10 -75.96
CA SER A 3 2.98 4.16 -74.83
C SER A 3 2.33 4.65 -73.54
N SER A 4 1.34 3.93 -73.02
CA SER A 4 0.79 4.10 -71.68
C SER A 4 1.79 3.66 -70.63
N GLN A 5 2.27 4.58 -69.80
CA GLN A 5 2.98 4.28 -68.58
C GLN A 5 2.00 4.14 -67.39
N THR A 6 1.86 2.91 -66.92
CA THR A 6 1.10 2.59 -65.71
C THR A 6 1.92 2.97 -64.47
N ARG A 7 1.50 4.04 -63.73
CA ARG A 7 2.11 4.37 -62.44
C ARG A 7 1.51 3.46 -61.37
N THR A 8 2.32 2.51 -60.88
CA THR A 8 2.01 1.76 -59.70
C THR A 8 2.30 2.62 -58.45
N THR A 9 1.27 3.10 -57.81
CA THR A 9 1.35 3.80 -56.53
C THR A 9 1.57 2.76 -55.41
N ASP A 10 2.82 2.62 -54.97
CA ASP A 10 3.17 1.84 -53.79
C ASP A 10 2.76 2.65 -52.54
N ALA A 11 1.63 2.29 -51.94
CA ALA A 11 1.17 2.88 -50.68
C ALA A 11 2.06 2.37 -49.55
N PRO A 12 2.60 3.22 -48.67
CA PRO A 12 3.49 2.81 -47.59
C PRO A 12 2.75 1.86 -46.65
N ARG A 13 3.22 0.61 -46.54
CA ARG A 13 2.78 -0.38 -45.54
C ARG A 13 2.88 0.28 -44.16
N ARG A 14 1.74 0.50 -43.48
CA ARG A 14 1.70 0.90 -42.06
C ARG A 14 2.53 -0.09 -41.28
N LYS A 15 3.65 0.38 -40.69
CA LYS A 15 4.46 -0.39 -39.75
C LYS A 15 3.56 -0.78 -38.61
N TYR A 16 3.24 -2.08 -38.50
CA TYR A 16 2.48 -2.66 -37.41
C TYR A 16 3.30 -2.46 -36.14
N ALA A 17 2.83 -1.66 -35.21
CA ALA A 17 3.50 -1.48 -33.92
C ALA A 17 3.67 -2.85 -33.25
N PRO A 18 4.80 -3.15 -32.61
CA PRO A 18 5.03 -4.42 -31.95
C PRO A 18 3.87 -4.74 -31.00
N ARG A 19 3.33 -5.94 -31.09
CA ARG A 19 2.22 -6.37 -30.24
C ARG A 19 2.71 -6.39 -28.80
N MET A 20 2.12 -5.57 -27.93
CA MET A 20 2.46 -5.52 -26.51
C MET A 20 2.32 -6.93 -25.87
N ALA A 21 3.29 -7.32 -25.04
CA ALA A 21 3.23 -8.59 -24.33
C ALA A 21 1.97 -8.68 -23.41
N PRO A 22 1.39 -9.87 -23.20
CA PRO A 22 0.18 -10.03 -22.40
C PRO A 22 0.31 -9.43 -20.99
N GLU A 23 1.43 -9.63 -20.33
CA GLU A 23 1.71 -9.10 -18.99
C GLU A 23 1.75 -7.57 -18.98
N GLN A 24 2.39 -6.97 -19.97
CA GLN A 24 2.43 -5.52 -20.13
C GLN A 24 1.04 -4.94 -20.38
N ARG A 25 0.22 -5.64 -21.17
CA ARG A 25 -1.18 -5.25 -21.40
C ARG A 25 -1.98 -5.32 -20.11
N ARG A 26 -1.79 -6.38 -19.33
CA ARG A 26 -2.44 -6.54 -18.03
C ARG A 26 -2.08 -5.40 -17.08
N GLU A 27 -0.79 -5.05 -16.96
CA GLU A 27 -0.34 -3.93 -16.12
C GLU A 27 -0.90 -2.60 -16.61
N GLN A 28 -0.90 -2.33 -17.91
CA GLN A 28 -1.51 -1.12 -18.47
C GLN A 28 -2.98 -0.96 -18.08
N LEU A 29 -3.75 -2.04 -18.13
CA LEU A 29 -5.17 -2.04 -17.76
C LEU A 29 -5.36 -1.83 -16.25
N LEU A 30 -4.51 -2.43 -15.43
CA LEU A 30 -4.51 -2.22 -13.98
C LEU A 30 -4.09 -0.79 -13.60
N ASP A 31 -3.16 -0.17 -14.32
CA ASP A 31 -2.77 1.23 -14.10
C ASP A 31 -3.92 2.18 -14.45
N ALA A 32 -4.62 1.93 -15.56
CA ALA A 32 -5.83 2.68 -15.92
C ALA A 32 -6.93 2.53 -14.86
N ALA A 33 -7.16 1.29 -14.38
CA ALA A 33 -8.12 1.03 -13.32
C ALA A 33 -7.75 1.74 -12.01
N PHE A 34 -6.47 1.74 -11.65
CA PHE A 34 -5.95 2.46 -10.48
C PHE A 34 -6.15 3.97 -10.58
N THR A 35 -5.86 4.56 -11.73
CA THR A 35 -6.07 5.99 -12.03
C THR A 35 -7.54 6.38 -11.85
N ILE A 36 -8.47 5.58 -12.41
CA ILE A 36 -9.92 5.81 -12.26
C ILE A 36 -10.34 5.70 -10.80
N THR A 37 -9.82 4.68 -10.09
CA THR A 37 -10.12 4.47 -8.67
C THR A 37 -9.69 5.68 -7.83
N GLY A 38 -8.54 6.28 -8.12
CA GLY A 38 -8.08 7.49 -7.44
C GLY A 38 -8.96 8.71 -7.67
N ARG A 39 -9.52 8.86 -8.88
CA ARG A 39 -10.38 9.99 -9.26
C ARG A 39 -11.83 9.84 -8.81
N MET A 40 -12.38 8.64 -8.91
CA MET A 40 -13.84 8.43 -8.82
C MET A 40 -14.25 7.41 -7.74
N GLY A 41 -13.28 6.75 -7.11
CA GLY A 41 -13.51 5.65 -6.18
C GLY A 41 -13.74 4.29 -6.86
N LEU A 42 -13.47 3.21 -6.12
CA LEU A 42 -13.57 1.84 -6.62
C LEU A 42 -15.00 1.45 -7.09
N HIS A 43 -16.03 2.00 -6.44
CA HIS A 43 -17.42 1.70 -6.77
C HIS A 43 -17.83 2.20 -8.16
N ASN A 44 -17.19 3.26 -8.66
CA ASN A 44 -17.45 3.83 -9.99
C ASN A 44 -16.57 3.22 -11.10
N LEU A 45 -15.72 2.23 -10.77
CA LEU A 45 -14.90 1.55 -11.76
C LEU A 45 -15.77 0.74 -12.71
N SER A 46 -15.73 1.04 -14.01
CA SER A 46 -16.42 0.28 -15.07
C SER A 46 -15.45 -0.21 -16.13
N MET A 47 -15.79 -1.32 -16.79
CA MET A 47 -14.98 -1.88 -17.89
C MET A 47 -14.82 -0.87 -19.04
N GLU A 48 -15.86 -0.09 -19.32
CA GLU A 48 -15.85 0.96 -20.34
C GLU A 48 -14.85 2.07 -19.99
N ALA A 49 -14.90 2.56 -18.76
CA ALA A 49 -14.02 3.63 -18.33
C ALA A 49 -12.55 3.19 -18.36
N VAL A 50 -12.27 1.95 -17.94
CA VAL A 50 -10.90 1.41 -17.96
C VAL A 50 -10.39 1.22 -19.39
N ALA A 51 -11.21 0.72 -20.30
CA ALA A 51 -10.81 0.59 -21.70
C ALA A 51 -10.51 1.96 -22.35
N ALA A 52 -11.32 2.96 -22.05
CA ALA A 52 -11.12 4.35 -22.53
C ALA A 52 -9.85 4.96 -21.95
N GLU A 53 -9.62 4.85 -20.64
CA GLU A 53 -8.42 5.36 -19.96
C GLU A 53 -7.13 4.70 -20.47
N ALA A 54 -7.17 3.38 -20.71
CA ALA A 54 -6.04 2.63 -21.25
C ALA A 54 -5.85 2.84 -22.77
N GLY A 55 -6.75 3.53 -23.45
CA GLY A 55 -6.69 3.73 -24.91
C GLY A 55 -6.85 2.44 -25.71
N VAL A 56 -7.62 1.46 -25.22
CA VAL A 56 -7.84 0.17 -25.88
C VAL A 56 -9.32 -0.08 -26.20
N GLY A 57 -9.58 -0.94 -27.17
CA GLY A 57 -10.95 -1.41 -27.42
C GLY A 57 -11.47 -2.34 -26.32
N LYS A 58 -12.79 -2.27 -26.01
CA LYS A 58 -13.42 -3.19 -25.06
C LYS A 58 -13.08 -4.67 -25.26
N PRO A 59 -13.04 -5.22 -26.50
CA PRO A 59 -12.68 -6.63 -26.72
C PRO A 59 -11.29 -6.98 -26.18
N VAL A 60 -10.33 -6.04 -26.23
CA VAL A 60 -8.98 -6.26 -25.68
C VAL A 60 -9.03 -6.37 -24.16
N LEU A 61 -9.80 -5.52 -23.50
CA LEU A 61 -9.98 -5.57 -22.06
C LEU A 61 -10.63 -6.90 -21.63
N TYR A 62 -11.72 -7.30 -22.30
CA TYR A 62 -12.42 -8.55 -21.99
C TYR A 62 -11.60 -9.81 -22.29
N THR A 63 -10.59 -9.73 -23.15
CA THR A 63 -9.62 -10.82 -23.36
C THR A 63 -8.69 -11.01 -22.15
N VAL A 64 -8.39 -9.93 -21.42
CA VAL A 64 -7.47 -9.94 -20.26
C VAL A 64 -8.23 -10.17 -18.95
N PHE A 65 -9.40 -9.51 -18.78
CA PHE A 65 -10.27 -9.62 -17.63
C PHE A 65 -11.68 -9.93 -18.08
N GLY A 66 -12.15 -11.15 -17.78
CA GLY A 66 -13.47 -11.62 -18.22
C GLY A 66 -14.61 -10.79 -17.66
N THR A 67 -14.48 -10.34 -16.43
CA THR A 67 -15.50 -9.54 -15.70
C THR A 67 -14.91 -8.33 -15.00
N ARG A 68 -15.79 -7.41 -14.56
CA ARG A 68 -15.41 -6.31 -13.67
C ARG A 68 -14.84 -6.84 -12.34
N THR A 69 -15.39 -7.91 -11.82
CA THR A 69 -14.92 -8.53 -10.58
C THR A 69 -13.48 -8.99 -10.72
N ASP A 70 -13.12 -9.71 -11.80
CA ASP A 70 -11.75 -10.16 -12.05
C ASP A 70 -10.76 -8.98 -12.12
N LEU A 71 -11.17 -7.88 -12.75
CA LEU A 71 -10.36 -6.66 -12.84
C LEU A 71 -10.16 -6.04 -11.45
N VAL A 72 -11.23 -5.92 -10.65
CA VAL A 72 -11.18 -5.35 -9.30
C VAL A 72 -10.31 -6.20 -8.38
N GLU A 73 -10.49 -7.52 -8.39
CA GLU A 73 -9.67 -8.44 -7.59
C GLU A 73 -8.19 -8.35 -7.96
N ALA A 74 -7.89 -8.32 -9.26
CA ALA A 74 -6.52 -8.19 -9.73
C ALA A 74 -5.89 -6.84 -9.32
N LEU A 75 -6.65 -5.74 -9.40
CA LEU A 75 -6.22 -4.42 -8.95
C LEU A 75 -5.92 -4.43 -7.45
N LEU A 76 -6.87 -4.89 -6.64
CA LEU A 76 -6.74 -4.92 -5.19
C LEU A 76 -5.56 -5.79 -4.74
N ARG A 77 -5.37 -6.96 -5.37
CA ARG A 77 -4.23 -7.85 -5.11
C ARG A 77 -2.90 -7.15 -5.40
N ARG A 78 -2.77 -6.55 -6.59
CA ARG A 78 -1.55 -5.84 -7.00
C ARG A 78 -1.20 -4.70 -6.04
N GLU A 79 -2.15 -3.85 -5.71
CA GLU A 79 -1.90 -2.71 -4.83
C GLU A 79 -1.59 -3.16 -3.41
N HIS A 80 -2.19 -4.25 -2.98
CA HIS A 80 -1.91 -4.86 -1.69
C HIS A 80 -0.48 -5.45 -1.62
N GLU A 81 -0.05 -6.21 -2.63
CA GLU A 81 1.32 -6.75 -2.72
C GLU A 81 2.36 -5.63 -2.71
N ARG A 82 2.11 -4.55 -3.45
CA ARG A 82 2.97 -3.35 -3.45
C ARG A 82 3.05 -2.69 -2.07
N ALA A 83 1.93 -2.58 -1.38
CA ALA A 83 1.88 -1.99 -0.04
C ALA A 83 2.63 -2.85 1.00
N VAL A 84 2.42 -4.17 1.00
CA VAL A 84 3.13 -5.08 1.90
C VAL A 84 4.63 -5.01 1.68
N THR A 85 5.07 -5.07 0.43
CA THR A 85 6.49 -4.93 0.07
C THR A 85 7.05 -3.60 0.59
N GLN A 86 6.31 -2.50 0.40
CA GLN A 86 6.72 -1.18 0.87
C GLN A 86 6.83 -1.12 2.39
N VAL A 87 5.85 -1.64 3.14
CA VAL A 87 5.90 -1.69 4.62
C VAL A 87 7.08 -2.53 5.11
N LEU A 88 7.23 -3.76 4.58
CA LEU A 88 8.31 -4.64 5.01
C LEU A 88 9.70 -4.05 4.72
N SER A 89 9.85 -3.29 3.65
CA SER A 89 11.12 -2.62 3.31
C SER A 89 11.47 -1.44 4.24
N THR A 90 10.49 -0.87 4.94
CA THR A 90 10.73 0.21 5.92
C THR A 90 11.06 -0.31 7.31
N MET A 91 10.78 -1.59 7.58
CA MET A 91 11.08 -2.19 8.88
C MET A 91 12.59 -2.41 9.04
N PRO A 92 13.18 -2.08 10.20
CA PRO A 92 14.61 -2.25 10.43
C PRO A 92 14.99 -3.73 10.43
N THR A 93 16.22 -4.01 10.03
CA THR A 93 16.84 -5.33 10.21
C THR A 93 17.56 -5.45 11.53
N ASP A 94 18.05 -4.33 12.06
CA ASP A 94 18.72 -4.18 13.34
C ASP A 94 18.32 -2.86 14.02
N MET A 95 18.26 -2.87 15.34
CA MET A 95 17.89 -1.72 16.17
C MET A 95 19.00 -1.35 17.17
N SER A 96 20.14 -2.02 17.12
CA SER A 96 21.21 -1.89 18.12
C SER A 96 21.81 -0.48 18.18
N ASP A 97 21.94 0.20 17.01
CA ASP A 97 22.60 1.49 16.93
C ASP A 97 21.74 2.66 17.42
N ILE A 98 20.43 2.64 17.11
CA ILE A 98 19.54 3.77 17.40
C ILE A 98 18.48 3.46 18.46
N GLY A 99 18.40 2.21 18.88
CA GLY A 99 17.45 1.72 19.88
C GLY A 99 16.03 1.50 19.37
N PRO A 100 15.21 0.76 20.14
CA PRO A 100 13.87 0.34 19.72
C PRO A 100 12.91 1.49 19.46
N ALA A 101 12.91 2.53 20.30
CA ALA A 101 12.01 3.67 20.19
C ALA A 101 12.27 4.48 18.92
N ALA A 102 13.54 4.80 18.63
CA ALA A 102 13.91 5.57 17.45
C ALA A 102 13.67 4.75 16.17
N SER A 103 13.95 3.43 16.19
CA SER A 103 13.67 2.51 15.10
C SER A 103 12.17 2.46 14.78
N TYR A 104 11.32 2.35 15.80
CA TYR A 104 9.88 2.36 15.62
C TYR A 104 9.38 3.71 15.07
N ALA A 105 9.81 4.82 15.65
CA ALA A 105 9.43 6.16 15.18
C ALA A 105 9.83 6.37 13.70
N GLY A 106 11.03 5.94 13.31
CA GLY A 106 11.50 5.97 11.93
C GLY A 106 10.64 5.13 10.99
N THR A 107 10.28 3.90 11.40
CA THR A 107 9.40 3.01 10.63
C THR A 107 8.00 3.62 10.43
N VAL A 108 7.41 4.18 11.50
CA VAL A 108 6.11 4.85 11.42
C VAL A 108 6.19 6.10 10.54
N GLY A 109 7.27 6.88 10.65
CA GLY A 109 7.49 8.05 9.79
C GLY A 109 7.56 7.68 8.30
N ALA A 110 8.34 6.65 7.96
CA ALA A 110 8.45 6.14 6.60
C ALA A 110 7.11 5.56 6.08
N PHE A 111 6.34 4.90 6.96
CA PHE A 111 5.00 4.43 6.62
C PHE A 111 4.03 5.58 6.32
N VAL A 112 3.99 6.62 7.17
CA VAL A 112 3.16 7.83 6.94
C VAL A 112 3.55 8.51 5.63
N GLU A 113 4.85 8.61 5.32
CA GLU A 113 5.33 9.13 4.04
C GLU A 113 4.81 8.32 2.87
N ALA A 114 4.93 7.00 2.91
CA ALA A 114 4.40 6.09 1.89
C ALA A 114 2.89 6.25 1.68
N VAL A 115 2.14 6.47 2.77
CA VAL A 115 0.69 6.73 2.73
C VAL A 115 0.39 8.02 1.98
N LEU A 116 1.11 9.09 2.28
CA LEU A 116 0.91 10.41 1.67
C LEU A 116 1.40 10.47 0.21
N GLU A 117 2.43 9.71 -0.15
CA GLU A 117 2.89 9.59 -1.53
C GLU A 117 1.87 8.87 -2.43
N ASN A 118 1.13 7.91 -1.90
CA ASN A 118 0.16 7.15 -2.67
C ASN A 118 -1.17 6.93 -1.92
N PRO A 119 -1.94 8.00 -1.66
CA PRO A 119 -3.15 7.94 -0.85
C PRO A 119 -4.22 7.02 -1.46
N THR A 120 -4.25 6.87 -2.78
CA THR A 120 -5.20 5.95 -3.45
C THR A 120 -4.96 4.50 -3.04
N ARG A 121 -3.70 4.02 -3.06
CA ARG A 121 -3.35 2.67 -2.61
C ARG A 121 -3.72 2.46 -1.16
N TRP A 122 -3.32 3.37 -0.30
CA TRP A 122 -3.51 3.22 1.14
C TRP A 122 -4.96 3.38 1.56
N ARG A 123 -5.77 4.14 0.82
CA ARG A 123 -7.22 4.19 1.02
C ARG A 123 -7.87 2.83 0.76
N LEU A 124 -7.46 2.12 -0.29
CA LEU A 124 -7.96 0.76 -0.58
C LEU A 124 -7.67 -0.24 0.54
N ILE A 125 -6.55 -0.07 1.25
CA ILE A 125 -6.05 -1.00 2.27
C ILE A 125 -6.54 -0.63 3.67
N LEU A 126 -6.43 0.64 4.06
CA LEU A 126 -6.72 1.10 5.41
C LEU A 126 -8.19 1.41 5.64
N THR A 127 -8.93 1.71 4.56
CA THR A 127 -10.37 1.99 4.58
C THR A 127 -11.08 1.21 3.48
N PRO A 128 -11.02 -0.14 3.52
CA PRO A 128 -11.65 -0.97 2.48
C PRO A 128 -13.15 -0.71 2.43
N ALA A 129 -13.70 -0.69 1.22
CA ALA A 129 -15.13 -0.54 1.03
C ALA A 129 -15.88 -1.74 1.63
N GLU A 130 -17.04 -1.52 2.26
CA GLU A 130 -17.86 -2.57 2.85
C GLU A 130 -18.28 -3.66 1.84
N ASN A 131 -18.41 -3.28 0.57
CA ASN A 131 -18.74 -4.16 -0.54
C ASN A 131 -17.51 -4.70 -1.30
N ALA A 132 -16.32 -4.66 -0.69
CA ALA A 132 -15.14 -5.29 -1.29
C ALA A 132 -15.36 -6.82 -1.38
N PRO A 133 -14.80 -7.48 -2.42
CA PRO A 133 -14.90 -8.94 -2.55
C PRO A 133 -14.41 -9.67 -1.29
N SER A 134 -15.07 -10.79 -0.93
CA SER A 134 -14.71 -11.61 0.24
C SER A 134 -13.27 -12.09 0.20
N GLU A 135 -12.79 -12.44 -1.00
CA GLU A 135 -11.41 -12.85 -1.29
C GLU A 135 -10.42 -11.77 -0.90
N TYR A 136 -10.79 -10.50 -1.10
CA TYR A 136 -9.95 -9.36 -0.70
C TYR A 136 -9.79 -9.25 0.82
N HIS A 137 -10.83 -9.51 1.60
CA HIS A 137 -10.71 -9.56 3.06
C HIS A 137 -9.75 -10.66 3.52
N GLY A 138 -9.75 -11.81 2.82
CA GLY A 138 -8.78 -12.88 3.03
C GLY A 138 -7.33 -12.43 2.77
N LEU A 139 -7.10 -11.72 1.67
CA LEU A 139 -5.78 -11.15 1.34
C LEU A 139 -5.30 -10.14 2.39
N LEU A 140 -6.17 -9.23 2.81
CA LEU A 140 -5.85 -8.26 3.88
C LEU A 140 -5.44 -8.96 5.17
N LYS A 141 -6.17 -10.01 5.57
CA LYS A 141 -5.86 -10.80 6.78
C LYS A 141 -4.51 -11.51 6.69
N LEU A 142 -4.21 -12.15 5.55
CA LEU A 142 -2.94 -12.86 5.36
C LEU A 142 -1.74 -11.91 5.39
N ALA A 143 -1.86 -10.78 4.72
CA ALA A 143 -0.77 -9.80 4.68
C ALA A 143 -0.56 -9.10 6.03
N ARG A 144 -1.65 -8.78 6.73
CA ARG A 144 -1.54 -8.28 8.10
C ARG A 144 -0.82 -9.29 8.99
N GLY A 145 -1.06 -10.59 8.78
CA GLY A 145 -0.35 -11.68 9.45
C GLY A 145 1.16 -11.65 9.21
N SER A 146 1.60 -11.48 7.96
CA SER A 146 3.02 -11.39 7.60
C SER A 146 3.72 -10.19 8.24
N ILE A 147 3.05 -9.03 8.24
CA ILE A 147 3.55 -7.81 8.90
C ILE A 147 3.64 -8.02 10.42
N LEU A 148 2.61 -8.63 11.03
CA LEU A 148 2.61 -8.93 12.47
C LEU A 148 3.73 -9.88 12.87
N THR A 149 3.98 -10.95 12.11
CA THR A 149 5.10 -11.86 12.37
C THR A 149 6.42 -11.10 12.42
N ARG A 150 6.68 -10.24 11.44
CA ARG A 150 7.89 -9.41 11.42
C ARG A 150 7.93 -8.40 12.58
N ALA A 151 6.80 -7.76 12.89
CA ALA A 151 6.69 -6.82 14.01
C ALA A 151 6.91 -7.51 15.36
N GLU A 152 6.47 -8.76 15.54
CA GLU A 152 6.68 -9.53 16.75
C GLU A 152 8.17 -9.92 16.94
N ASP A 153 8.88 -10.28 15.86
CA ASP A 153 10.32 -10.51 15.91
C ASP A 153 11.08 -9.23 16.33
N LEU A 154 10.67 -8.08 15.78
CA LEU A 154 11.25 -6.80 16.18
C LEU A 154 10.88 -6.42 17.62
N ALA A 155 9.66 -6.71 18.06
CA ALA A 155 9.25 -6.49 19.45
C ALA A 155 10.10 -7.31 20.43
N ARG A 156 10.35 -8.60 20.15
CA ARG A 156 11.26 -9.45 20.94
C ARG A 156 12.67 -8.89 20.99
N ALA A 157 13.22 -8.47 19.85
CA ALA A 157 14.54 -7.87 19.78
C ALA A 157 14.59 -6.55 20.58
N GLY A 158 13.57 -5.70 20.46
CA GLY A 158 13.46 -4.45 21.19
C GLY A 158 13.36 -4.63 22.70
N ILE A 159 12.59 -5.62 23.18
CA ILE A 159 12.49 -5.97 24.60
C ILE A 159 13.84 -6.44 25.13
N ALA A 160 14.61 -7.20 24.34
CA ALA A 160 15.95 -7.65 24.74
C ALA A 160 16.98 -6.52 24.82
N LEU A 161 16.82 -5.44 24.05
CA LEU A 161 17.69 -4.28 24.02
C LEU A 161 17.34 -3.21 25.08
N GLU A 162 16.07 -3.14 25.49
CA GLU A 162 15.57 -2.07 26.37
C GLU A 162 14.97 -2.68 27.66
N PRO A 163 15.72 -2.66 28.78
CA PRO A 163 15.27 -3.29 30.05
C PRO A 163 13.92 -2.75 30.58
N LYS A 164 13.53 -1.53 30.23
CA LYS A 164 12.23 -0.96 30.63
C LYS A 164 11.04 -1.62 29.95
N LEU A 165 11.27 -2.33 28.85
CA LEU A 165 10.26 -3.10 28.14
C LEU A 165 10.15 -4.54 28.68
N GLU A 166 11.01 -4.95 29.63
CA GLU A 166 10.97 -6.27 30.24
C GLU A 166 9.58 -6.54 30.85
N GLY A 167 9.04 -7.73 30.55
CA GLY A 167 7.70 -8.14 31.01
C GLY A 167 6.56 -7.79 30.07
N LEU A 168 6.81 -7.05 28.98
CA LEU A 168 5.80 -6.89 27.92
C LEU A 168 5.69 -8.16 27.08
N ASP A 169 4.46 -8.52 26.72
CA ASP A 169 4.20 -9.59 25.76
C ASP A 169 4.56 -9.12 24.35
N PRO A 170 5.50 -9.78 23.63
CA PRO A 170 5.93 -9.33 22.32
C PRO A 170 4.81 -9.32 21.26
N ALA A 171 3.88 -10.27 21.32
CA ALA A 171 2.77 -10.34 20.37
C ALA A 171 1.79 -9.18 20.61
N LEU A 172 1.43 -8.89 21.86
CA LEU A 172 0.58 -7.75 22.20
C LEU A 172 1.25 -6.42 21.86
N LEU A 173 2.56 -6.31 22.08
CA LEU A 173 3.33 -5.12 21.70
C LEU A 173 3.29 -4.93 20.18
N ALA A 174 3.55 -5.97 19.39
CA ALA A 174 3.48 -5.91 17.94
C ALA A 174 2.09 -5.50 17.42
N HIS A 175 1.03 -6.08 17.99
CA HIS A 175 -0.35 -5.69 17.67
C HIS A 175 -0.64 -4.23 17.98
N THR A 176 -0.18 -3.74 19.12
CA THR A 176 -0.36 -2.34 19.54
C THR A 176 0.37 -1.40 18.57
N MET A 177 1.64 -1.68 18.27
CA MET A 177 2.46 -0.89 17.37
C MET A 177 1.88 -0.83 15.95
N LEU A 178 1.44 -1.98 15.42
CA LEU A 178 0.82 -2.03 14.09
C LEU A 178 -0.52 -1.27 14.06
N SER A 179 -1.37 -1.48 15.07
CA SER A 179 -2.67 -0.79 15.14
C SER A 179 -2.52 0.73 15.27
N PHE A 180 -1.50 1.18 15.99
CA PHE A 180 -1.15 2.59 16.08
C PHE A 180 -0.70 3.15 14.72
N ALA A 181 0.20 2.47 14.02
CA ALA A 181 0.62 2.88 12.68
C ALA A 181 -0.55 2.92 11.69
N GLU A 182 -1.40 1.88 11.68
CA GLU A 182 -2.62 1.83 10.87
C GLU A 182 -3.58 3.00 11.19
N MET A 183 -3.72 3.38 12.45
CA MET A 183 -4.52 4.54 12.88
C MET A 183 -3.94 5.83 12.28
N LEU A 184 -2.64 6.06 12.39
CA LEU A 184 -2.01 7.25 11.81
C LEU A 184 -2.14 7.28 10.27
N GLY A 185 -1.98 6.14 9.63
CA GLY A 185 -2.20 6.00 8.19
C GLY A 185 -3.65 6.33 7.77
N ARG A 186 -4.65 5.88 8.54
CA ARG A 186 -6.07 6.25 8.28
C ARG A 186 -6.31 7.75 8.43
N LEU A 187 -5.75 8.38 9.46
CA LEU A 187 -5.85 9.82 9.64
C LEU A 187 -5.23 10.58 8.45
N ALA A 188 -4.04 10.18 8.02
CA ALA A 188 -3.35 10.76 6.87
C ALA A 188 -4.14 10.64 5.56
N VAL A 189 -4.82 9.50 5.33
CA VAL A 189 -5.61 9.27 4.11
C VAL A 189 -6.95 10.01 4.15
N CYS A 190 -7.61 10.07 5.32
CA CYS A 190 -8.96 10.64 5.43
C CYS A 190 -8.97 12.16 5.50
N ASP A 191 -7.96 12.76 6.14
CA ASP A 191 -7.88 14.22 6.33
C ASP A 191 -6.41 14.67 6.33
N PRO A 192 -5.76 14.70 5.15
CA PRO A 192 -4.35 15.04 5.03
C PRO A 192 -4.02 16.50 5.35
N GLU A 193 -5.00 17.40 5.29
CA GLU A 193 -4.82 18.81 5.63
C GLU A 193 -4.67 19.02 7.15
N THR A 194 -5.47 18.29 7.93
CA THR A 194 -5.40 18.33 9.40
C THR A 194 -4.27 17.46 9.94
N TYR A 195 -4.05 16.29 9.36
CA TYR A 195 -3.07 15.29 9.82
C TYR A 195 -1.87 15.24 8.87
N THR A 196 -1.09 16.34 8.88
CA THR A 196 0.10 16.48 8.04
C THR A 196 1.19 15.50 8.44
N ARG A 197 2.13 15.25 7.53
CA ARG A 197 3.31 14.41 7.76
C ARG A 197 4.06 14.82 9.03
N GLU A 198 4.34 16.12 9.19
CA GLU A 198 5.10 16.67 10.31
C GLU A 198 4.39 16.41 11.62
N ARG A 199 3.07 16.64 11.66
CA ARG A 199 2.24 16.41 12.85
C ARG A 199 2.22 14.95 13.28
N LEU A 200 2.01 14.03 12.33
CA LEU A 200 1.93 12.59 12.59
C LEU A 200 3.30 12.03 13.00
N SER A 201 4.37 12.43 12.32
CA SER A 201 5.73 11.98 12.64
C SER A 201 6.20 12.51 14.00
N ALA A 202 5.92 13.78 14.31
CA ALA A 202 6.23 14.34 15.62
C ALA A 202 5.50 13.62 16.75
N PHE A 203 4.21 13.30 16.55
CA PHE A 203 3.42 12.57 17.54
C PHE A 203 3.95 11.13 17.73
N ALA A 204 4.25 10.41 16.65
CA ALA A 204 4.81 9.06 16.72
C ALA A 204 6.17 9.05 17.46
N GLY A 205 7.04 10.03 17.17
CA GLY A 205 8.31 10.18 17.85
C GLY A 205 8.18 10.47 19.35
N ALA A 206 7.30 11.41 19.71
CA ALA A 206 7.04 11.75 21.11
C ALA A 206 6.48 10.56 21.90
N LEU A 207 5.53 9.82 21.31
CA LEU A 207 4.96 8.65 21.95
C LEU A 207 5.99 7.53 22.15
N ALA A 208 6.80 7.24 21.13
CA ALA A 208 7.87 6.24 21.22
C ALA A 208 8.88 6.58 22.32
N GLN A 209 9.29 7.85 22.41
CA GLN A 209 10.18 8.34 23.48
C GLN A 209 9.54 8.25 24.87
N SER A 210 8.24 8.54 24.98
CA SER A 210 7.52 8.45 26.27
C SER A 210 7.48 7.03 26.79
N VAL A 211 7.34 6.04 25.93
CA VAL A 211 7.38 4.62 26.30
C VAL A 211 8.79 4.22 26.76
N SER A 212 9.84 4.67 26.09
CA SER A 212 11.21 4.40 26.46
C SER A 212 11.68 5.20 27.70
N ASN A 213 11.13 6.39 27.94
CA ASN A 213 11.46 7.25 29.06
C ASN A 213 10.51 7.09 30.25
N GLY A 214 9.53 6.16 30.18
CA GLY A 214 8.48 5.99 31.17
C GLY A 214 8.97 6.01 32.61
N PRO A 215 8.11 6.35 33.60
CA PRO A 215 8.53 6.61 34.97
C PRO A 215 9.29 5.40 35.49
N GLY A 216 10.57 5.63 35.79
CA GLY A 216 11.37 4.66 36.52
C GLY A 216 10.58 4.27 37.78
N ARG A 217 10.57 3.00 38.14
CA ARG A 217 9.90 2.34 39.27
C ARG A 217 9.78 3.21 40.55
N GLU A 218 8.94 4.24 40.53
CA GLU A 218 8.46 4.96 41.71
C GLU A 218 6.92 5.08 41.68
N ALA A 219 6.22 4.03 41.32
CA ALA A 219 4.76 3.98 41.44
C ALA A 219 4.32 2.70 42.16
N GLY A 220 4.96 2.43 43.28
CA GLY A 220 4.34 1.67 44.36
C GLY A 220 3.53 2.60 45.23
N THR A 221 2.31 2.96 44.82
CA THR A 221 1.24 3.47 45.71
C THR A 221 0.38 4.48 44.96
N LEU A 222 -0.57 4.02 44.14
CA LEU A 222 -1.81 4.78 43.85
C LEU A 222 -2.77 3.91 43.04
N PHE A 223 -3.42 2.97 43.72
CA PHE A 223 -4.77 2.47 43.40
C PHE A 223 -5.11 1.47 44.51
N LEU A 224 -5.58 2.02 45.62
CA LEU A 224 -6.58 1.40 46.53
C LEU A 224 -7.81 2.28 46.54
#